data_afdc6db05fdbc19f63367e4efe54cad1
#
_entry.id   afdc6db05fdbc19f63367e4efe54cad1
#
_cell.length_a   1.000
_cell.length_b   1.000
_cell.length_c   1.000
_cell.angle_alpha   90.00
_cell.angle_beta   90.00
_cell.angle_gamma   90.00
#
_symmetry.space_group_name_H-M   'P 1'
#
loop_
_entity.id
_entity.type
_entity.pdbx_description
1 polymer ?
#
loop_
_entity_poly.entity_id
_entity_poly.type
_entity_poly.pdbx_seq_one_letter_code
_entity_poly.pdbx_strand_id
1 'polypeptide(L)'
;MKKVFVIIACVLVVLLPTIFMVGYHFYSGSESAKKLSDIEKMVLKADGITLECDKESEALKIFSGLHGEEEKNRPTALTVLPEEALSYERYEATYLDAYGVEHSYVYYLSSDSNSCYFTDAEQRVYKIASESAGAFLDSDFSEAVYAEAKAPVVSFGGKSLVPYTLDWHYKTAGGQLKTASCSYADRDEKTFVEGFNAIFSLDSSVKPDEVQVVIREQDTNYQIYAGGMENLSEISIEGSKNVYVDLTAYWKQSDAKGYYGEAKYYFSGRMFGTPAFSLSKSFARCGEVLILSAYNVVDPNEIQFTSEPELGYTPQFYKVGESWQALIPLKMDLVDSETAYTLRLTSSTATDILLLTVSPFADKGEIPYSFENAELLYTDEILKDLNAKMMKVLTADSALSFAGGKFVLPAAKNYVSDTSNYSFGMRVRIVELNKTYIAYDNMYCATTGGQGMNVEGKITEVHAAFDGKVVFVGEHIYTGRMVIVDHGSGLMTWYTNLSSDIAVSVGDSVTAGQFLSHAADGGLNSSFNFNFHVGASVYGVPVELQKLIENGLIAENRLS
;
A
#
# COMPACT_ATOMS: atom_id res chain seq x y z
N MET A 1 -77.52 -32.25 14.11
CA MET A 1 -77.67 -31.02 13.31
C MET A 1 -76.84 -29.84 13.78
N LYS A 2 -76.72 -29.54 15.09
CA LYS A 2 -75.90 -28.39 15.56
C LYS A 2 -74.40 -28.49 15.24
N LYS A 3 -73.79 -29.67 15.22
CA LYS A 3 -72.36 -29.79 14.90
C LYS A 3 -72.00 -29.61 13.39
N VAL A 4 -72.91 -29.93 12.49
CA VAL A 4 -72.78 -29.74 11.07
C VAL A 4 -72.88 -28.28 10.67
N PHE A 5 -73.77 -27.50 11.35
CA PHE A 5 -73.87 -26.07 11.10
C PHE A 5 -72.66 -25.26 11.55
N VAL A 6 -71.99 -25.67 12.65
CA VAL A 6 -70.77 -25.00 13.13
C VAL A 6 -69.62 -25.25 12.21
N ILE A 7 -69.47 -26.47 11.64
CA ILE A 7 -68.41 -26.81 10.67
C ILE A 7 -68.62 -26.05 9.36
N ILE A 8 -69.86 -25.94 8.87
CA ILE A 8 -70.16 -25.16 7.64
C ILE A 8 -69.96 -23.67 7.90
N ALA A 9 -70.30 -23.12 9.07
CA ALA A 9 -70.01 -21.73 9.40
C ALA A 9 -68.50 -21.44 9.52
N CYS A 10 -67.73 -22.33 10.12
CA CYS A 10 -66.25 -22.19 10.19
C CYS A 10 -65.56 -22.30 8.82
N VAL A 11 -66.04 -23.18 7.94
CA VAL A 11 -65.53 -23.31 6.58
C VAL A 11 -65.88 -22.08 5.73
N LEU A 12 -67.05 -21.50 5.89
CA LEU A 12 -67.42 -20.25 5.20
C LEU A 12 -66.67 -19.03 5.73
N VAL A 13 -66.32 -18.95 7.02
CA VAL A 13 -65.57 -17.85 7.60
C VAL A 13 -64.09 -17.88 7.15
N VAL A 14 -63.53 -19.04 6.84
CA VAL A 14 -62.15 -19.18 6.34
C VAL A 14 -62.08 -19.11 4.80
N LEU A 15 -63.05 -19.67 4.08
CA LEU A 15 -63.06 -19.66 2.61
C LEU A 15 -63.50 -18.32 2.01
N LEU A 16 -64.39 -17.56 2.60
CA LEU A 16 -64.80 -16.27 2.09
C LEU A 16 -63.68 -15.23 2.08
N PRO A 17 -62.86 -15.06 3.13
CA PRO A 17 -61.68 -14.17 3.05
C PRO A 17 -60.63 -14.65 2.06
N THR A 18 -60.39 -15.97 1.93
CA THR A 18 -59.42 -16.51 0.96
C THR A 18 -59.91 -16.39 -0.46
N ILE A 19 -61.20 -16.60 -0.72
CA ILE A 19 -61.79 -16.34 -2.05
C ILE A 19 -61.79 -14.85 -2.38
N PHE A 20 -62.01 -13.98 -1.37
CA PHE A 20 -61.93 -12.53 -1.54
C PHE A 20 -60.48 -12.07 -1.78
N MET A 21 -59.49 -12.63 -1.05
CA MET A 21 -58.07 -12.36 -1.28
C MET A 21 -57.62 -12.89 -2.64
N VAL A 22 -57.98 -14.10 -3.01
CA VAL A 22 -57.65 -14.67 -4.32
C VAL A 22 -58.39 -13.94 -5.44
N GLY A 23 -59.66 -13.60 -5.27
CA GLY A 23 -60.41 -12.78 -6.21
C GLY A 23 -59.87 -11.37 -6.33
N TYR A 24 -59.45 -10.74 -5.21
CA TYR A 24 -58.79 -9.44 -5.21
C TYR A 24 -57.42 -9.49 -5.89
N HIS A 25 -56.65 -10.56 -5.66
CA HIS A 25 -55.37 -10.79 -6.37
C HIS A 25 -55.57 -11.06 -7.86
N PHE A 26 -56.59 -11.79 -8.28
CA PHE A 26 -56.90 -11.98 -9.71
C PHE A 26 -57.51 -10.76 -10.37
N TYR A 27 -58.22 -9.90 -9.62
CA TYR A 27 -58.81 -8.67 -10.16
C TYR A 27 -57.81 -7.52 -10.22
N SER A 28 -56.83 -7.48 -9.33
CA SER A 28 -55.73 -6.47 -9.38
C SER A 28 -54.70 -6.73 -10.47
N GLY A 29 -54.67 -7.92 -11.05
CA GLY A 29 -53.72 -8.32 -12.09
C GLY A 29 -54.04 -7.84 -13.53
N SER A 30 -55.16 -7.10 -13.74
CA SER A 30 -55.55 -6.63 -15.06
C SER A 30 -55.83 -5.13 -15.17
N GLU A 31 -55.59 -4.33 -14.14
CA GLU A 31 -55.73 -2.88 -14.23
C GLU A 31 -54.52 -2.28 -14.97
N SER A 32 -54.75 -1.74 -16.16
CA SER A 32 -53.79 -0.83 -16.80
C SER A 32 -53.61 0.42 -15.94
N ALA A 33 -52.41 1.00 -15.95
CA ALA A 33 -52.15 2.26 -15.29
C ALA A 33 -53.17 3.33 -15.72
N LYS A 34 -53.64 4.16 -14.79
CA LYS A 34 -54.53 5.29 -15.14
C LYS A 34 -53.75 6.25 -16.03
N LYS A 35 -54.42 6.75 -17.07
CA LYS A 35 -53.90 7.78 -17.95
C LYS A 35 -53.63 9.05 -17.12
N LEU A 36 -52.41 9.61 -17.24
CA LEU A 36 -52.13 10.96 -16.79
C LEU A 36 -52.82 11.94 -17.73
N SER A 37 -53.80 12.72 -17.27
CA SER A 37 -54.49 13.73 -18.06
C SER A 37 -54.50 15.07 -17.35
N ASP A 38 -54.51 16.15 -18.12
CA ASP A 38 -54.63 17.52 -17.62
C ASP A 38 -53.53 17.93 -16.61
N ILE A 39 -52.29 17.47 -16.86
CA ILE A 39 -51.15 17.81 -16.02
C ILE A 39 -50.69 19.24 -16.32
N GLU A 40 -50.55 20.05 -15.27
CA GLU A 40 -50.09 21.44 -15.33
C GLU A 40 -48.61 21.59 -14.96
N LYS A 41 -48.10 20.76 -14.05
CA LYS A 41 -46.72 20.82 -13.57
C LYS A 41 -46.19 19.43 -13.22
N MET A 42 -44.84 19.31 -13.25
CA MET A 42 -44.13 18.14 -12.76
C MET A 42 -42.90 18.59 -11.98
N VAL A 43 -42.59 17.92 -10.89
CA VAL A 43 -41.31 17.99 -10.20
C VAL A 43 -40.60 16.65 -10.45
N LEU A 44 -39.48 16.69 -11.15
CA LEU A 44 -38.65 15.53 -11.47
C LEU A 44 -37.39 15.54 -10.61
N LYS A 45 -37.06 14.43 -9.97
CA LYS A 45 -35.84 14.25 -9.18
C LYS A 45 -35.05 13.05 -9.72
N ALA A 46 -33.76 13.28 -9.97
CA ALA A 46 -32.79 12.26 -10.37
C ALA A 46 -31.41 12.67 -9.88
N ASP A 47 -30.61 11.77 -9.34
CA ASP A 47 -29.21 11.99 -8.90
C ASP A 47 -28.98 13.28 -8.08
N GLY A 48 -29.91 13.59 -7.18
CA GLY A 48 -29.82 14.78 -6.33
C GLY A 48 -30.21 16.10 -7.03
N ILE A 49 -30.55 16.06 -8.33
CA ILE A 49 -31.05 17.20 -9.10
C ILE A 49 -32.56 17.24 -9.01
N THR A 50 -33.13 18.41 -8.82
CA THR A 50 -34.58 18.65 -8.85
C THR A 50 -34.88 19.61 -10.00
N LEU A 51 -35.75 19.18 -10.91
CA LEU A 51 -36.22 19.97 -12.04
C LEU A 51 -37.71 20.24 -11.90
N GLU A 52 -38.09 21.50 -11.90
CA GLU A 52 -39.48 21.93 -11.96
C GLU A 52 -39.87 22.16 -13.43
N CYS A 53 -40.92 21.46 -13.88
CA CYS A 53 -41.37 21.46 -15.23
C CYS A 53 -42.80 21.99 -15.31
N ASP A 54 -43.07 22.96 -16.16
CA ASP A 54 -44.39 23.43 -16.50
C ASP A 54 -45.00 22.63 -17.68
N LYS A 55 -46.25 22.94 -18.05
CA LYS A 55 -46.99 22.25 -19.08
C LYS A 55 -46.32 22.24 -20.45
N GLU A 56 -45.51 23.24 -20.78
CA GLU A 56 -44.81 23.37 -22.06
C GLU A 56 -43.46 22.64 -22.06
N SER A 57 -42.99 22.23 -20.89
CA SER A 57 -41.71 21.56 -20.75
C SER A 57 -41.65 20.25 -21.52
N GLU A 58 -40.54 20.04 -22.24
CA GLU A 58 -40.26 18.79 -22.94
C GLU A 58 -40.13 17.60 -21.99
N ALA A 59 -39.50 17.81 -20.81
CA ALA A 59 -39.41 16.79 -19.79
C ALA A 59 -40.78 16.30 -19.34
N LEU A 60 -41.74 17.21 -19.10
CA LEU A 60 -43.11 16.81 -18.74
C LEU A 60 -43.74 15.96 -19.82
N LYS A 61 -43.62 16.35 -21.12
CA LYS A 61 -44.19 15.60 -22.24
C LYS A 61 -43.57 14.20 -22.35
N ILE A 62 -42.26 14.08 -22.22
CA ILE A 62 -41.55 12.79 -22.31
C ILE A 62 -41.96 11.87 -21.14
N PHE A 63 -41.86 12.34 -19.90
CA PHE A 63 -42.16 11.50 -18.71
C PHE A 63 -43.65 11.16 -18.59
N SER A 64 -44.57 12.07 -18.93
CA SER A 64 -46.00 11.74 -19.01
C SER A 64 -46.31 10.75 -20.12
N GLY A 65 -45.58 10.83 -21.26
CA GLY A 65 -45.69 9.89 -22.37
C GLY A 65 -45.40 8.44 -22.00
N LEU A 66 -44.59 8.19 -20.90
CA LEU A 66 -44.31 6.84 -20.40
C LEU A 66 -45.62 6.12 -19.92
N HIS A 67 -46.68 6.85 -19.63
CA HIS A 67 -47.97 6.31 -19.22
C HIS A 67 -48.85 5.89 -20.43
N GLY A 68 -48.38 6.10 -21.64
CA GLY A 68 -49.07 5.71 -22.89
C GLY A 68 -50.30 6.56 -23.21
N GLU A 69 -50.28 7.26 -24.30
CA GLU A 69 -51.43 8.07 -24.76
C GLU A 69 -52.56 7.20 -25.34
N GLU A 70 -52.17 6.16 -26.12
CA GLU A 70 -53.09 5.24 -26.74
C GLU A 70 -53.30 3.96 -25.91
N GLU A 71 -54.48 3.34 -26.01
CA GLU A 71 -54.82 2.15 -25.23
C GLU A 71 -53.84 0.97 -25.46
N LYS A 72 -53.34 0.82 -26.67
CA LYS A 72 -52.35 -0.21 -27.02
C LYS A 72 -50.95 -0.01 -26.38
N ASN A 73 -50.63 1.23 -25.97
CA ASN A 73 -49.35 1.61 -25.39
C ASN A 73 -49.43 1.85 -23.90
N ARG A 74 -50.55 1.46 -23.23
CA ARG A 74 -50.69 1.58 -21.79
C ARG A 74 -49.76 0.60 -21.06
N PRO A 75 -49.13 1.04 -19.95
CA PRO A 75 -48.33 0.18 -19.11
C PRO A 75 -49.07 -1.03 -18.57
N THR A 76 -48.44 -2.18 -18.53
CA THR A 76 -48.98 -3.45 -18.07
C THR A 76 -48.66 -3.63 -16.58
N ALA A 77 -49.68 -3.90 -15.76
CA ALA A 77 -49.50 -4.17 -14.34
C ALA A 77 -48.71 -5.46 -14.11
N LEU A 78 -47.80 -5.42 -13.16
CA LEU A 78 -46.97 -6.55 -12.70
C LEU A 78 -47.27 -6.81 -11.21
N THR A 79 -47.01 -8.04 -10.78
CA THR A 79 -47.18 -8.42 -9.35
C THR A 79 -46.01 -7.93 -8.49
N VAL A 80 -44.83 -7.79 -9.07
CA VAL A 80 -43.60 -7.38 -8.37
C VAL A 80 -42.62 -6.70 -9.37
N LEU A 81 -41.84 -5.76 -8.86
CA LEU A 81 -40.78 -5.15 -9.62
C LEU A 81 -39.68 -6.20 -9.89
N PRO A 82 -39.25 -6.42 -11.14
CA PRO A 82 -38.12 -7.31 -11.44
C PRO A 82 -36.85 -6.92 -10.69
N GLU A 83 -36.09 -7.92 -10.23
CA GLU A 83 -34.87 -7.70 -9.43
C GLU A 83 -33.83 -6.86 -10.17
N GLU A 84 -33.69 -7.09 -11.49
CA GLU A 84 -32.80 -6.31 -12.35
C GLU A 84 -33.14 -4.81 -12.38
N ALA A 85 -34.41 -4.46 -12.23
CA ALA A 85 -34.86 -3.06 -12.25
C ALA A 85 -34.33 -2.23 -11.08
N LEU A 86 -33.90 -2.87 -9.99
CA LEU A 86 -33.29 -2.19 -8.84
C LEU A 86 -31.92 -1.57 -9.18
N SER A 87 -31.28 -2.01 -10.26
CA SER A 87 -30.00 -1.48 -10.76
C SER A 87 -30.16 -0.43 -11.86
N TYR A 88 -31.40 -0.14 -12.28
CA TYR A 88 -31.67 0.81 -13.34
C TYR A 88 -31.66 2.26 -12.82
N GLU A 89 -31.52 3.21 -13.76
CA GLU A 89 -31.62 4.63 -13.43
C GLU A 89 -33.02 4.95 -12.86
N ARG A 90 -33.00 5.67 -11.74
CA ARG A 90 -34.19 5.94 -10.96
C ARG A 90 -34.58 7.41 -11.03
N TYR A 91 -35.82 7.66 -11.48
CA TYR A 91 -36.40 8.99 -11.55
C TYR A 91 -37.65 9.04 -10.68
N GLU A 92 -37.76 10.05 -9.81
CA GLU A 92 -38.96 10.33 -9.02
C GLU A 92 -39.70 11.51 -9.65
N ALA A 93 -40.96 11.32 -10.05
CA ALA A 93 -41.77 12.38 -10.61
C ALA A 93 -43.03 12.58 -9.79
N THR A 94 -43.33 13.84 -9.46
CA THR A 94 -44.62 14.25 -8.85
C THR A 94 -45.31 15.19 -9.83
N TYR A 95 -46.45 14.77 -10.32
CA TYR A 95 -47.30 15.53 -11.23
C TYR A 95 -48.40 16.23 -10.49
N LEU A 96 -48.69 17.47 -10.83
CA LEU A 96 -49.84 18.24 -10.37
C LEU A 96 -50.81 18.42 -11.54
N ASP A 97 -52.03 17.90 -11.37
CA ASP A 97 -53.09 18.06 -12.36
C ASP A 97 -53.82 19.42 -12.25
N ALA A 98 -54.68 19.72 -13.20
CA ALA A 98 -55.46 20.96 -13.26
C ALA A 98 -56.43 21.14 -12.08
N TYR A 99 -56.69 20.07 -11.31
CA TYR A 99 -57.57 20.08 -10.14
C TYR A 99 -56.77 20.21 -8.84
N GLY A 100 -55.43 20.32 -8.93
CA GLY A 100 -54.56 20.44 -7.76
C GLY A 100 -54.27 19.11 -7.04
N VAL A 101 -54.49 17.97 -7.71
CA VAL A 101 -54.19 16.64 -7.16
C VAL A 101 -52.77 16.24 -7.56
N GLU A 102 -52.02 15.76 -6.58
CA GLU A 102 -50.66 15.25 -6.80
C GLU A 102 -50.66 13.75 -7.13
N HIS A 103 -49.89 13.38 -8.12
CA HIS A 103 -49.65 12.00 -8.57
C HIS A 103 -48.16 11.70 -8.57
N SER A 104 -47.70 10.81 -7.69
CA SER A 104 -46.28 10.48 -7.54
C SER A 104 -45.94 9.11 -8.13
N TYR A 105 -44.83 9.06 -8.86
CA TYR A 105 -44.33 7.86 -9.51
C TYR A 105 -42.83 7.75 -9.35
N VAL A 106 -42.34 6.51 -9.33
CA VAL A 106 -40.91 6.20 -9.39
C VAL A 106 -40.66 5.37 -10.64
N TYR A 107 -39.89 5.89 -11.56
CA TYR A 107 -39.49 5.22 -12.80
C TYR A 107 -38.16 4.50 -12.61
N TYR A 108 -38.05 3.31 -13.17
CA TYR A 108 -36.86 2.47 -13.28
C TYR A 108 -36.60 2.26 -14.78
N LEU A 109 -35.66 3.03 -15.34
CA LEU A 109 -35.44 3.11 -16.77
C LEU A 109 -34.08 2.51 -17.14
N SER A 110 -34.09 1.69 -18.20
CA SER A 110 -32.90 1.08 -18.76
C SER A 110 -32.76 1.46 -20.25
N SER A 111 -31.60 1.21 -20.83
CA SER A 111 -31.33 1.40 -22.27
C SER A 111 -32.10 0.40 -23.18
N ASP A 112 -32.72 -0.65 -22.60
CA ASP A 112 -33.62 -1.56 -23.34
C ASP A 112 -35.06 -1.12 -23.14
N SER A 113 -35.72 -0.71 -24.23
CA SER A 113 -37.13 -0.28 -24.26
C SER A 113 -38.11 -1.35 -23.74
N ASN A 114 -37.71 -2.63 -23.76
CA ASN A 114 -38.54 -3.73 -23.24
C ASN A 114 -38.37 -3.95 -21.73
N SER A 115 -37.45 -3.23 -21.07
CA SER A 115 -37.08 -3.42 -19.68
C SER A 115 -37.17 -2.11 -18.89
N CYS A 116 -38.27 -1.36 -19.07
CA CYS A 116 -38.55 -0.12 -18.34
C CYS A 116 -39.82 -0.29 -17.50
N TYR A 117 -39.79 0.23 -16.26
CA TYR A 117 -40.85 0.04 -15.28
C TYR A 117 -41.14 1.33 -14.51
N PHE A 118 -42.33 1.40 -13.86
CA PHE A 118 -42.55 2.40 -12.82
C PHE A 118 -43.44 1.83 -11.69
N THR A 119 -43.41 2.52 -10.54
CA THR A 119 -44.32 2.30 -9.43
C THR A 119 -45.13 3.56 -9.15
N ASP A 120 -46.39 3.39 -8.73
CA ASP A 120 -47.21 4.50 -8.25
C ASP A 120 -47.09 4.71 -6.73
N ALA A 121 -47.86 5.66 -6.19
CA ALA A 121 -47.87 5.98 -4.77
C ALA A 121 -48.31 4.79 -3.89
N GLU A 122 -49.14 3.89 -4.40
CA GLU A 122 -49.60 2.67 -3.73
C GLU A 122 -48.62 1.49 -3.93
N GLN A 123 -47.43 1.73 -4.50
CA GLN A 123 -46.37 0.73 -4.79
C GLN A 123 -46.85 -0.35 -5.79
N ARG A 124 -47.85 -0.09 -6.61
CA ARG A 124 -48.23 -0.96 -7.71
C ARG A 124 -47.21 -0.80 -8.83
N VAL A 125 -46.77 -1.92 -9.40
CA VAL A 125 -45.72 -1.99 -10.40
C VAL A 125 -46.32 -2.10 -11.79
N TYR A 126 -45.77 -1.34 -12.72
CA TYR A 126 -46.16 -1.33 -14.13
C TYR A 126 -44.97 -1.45 -15.04
N LYS A 127 -45.10 -2.28 -16.08
CA LYS A 127 -44.14 -2.34 -17.21
C LYS A 127 -44.54 -1.32 -18.24
N ILE A 128 -43.61 -0.45 -18.63
CA ILE A 128 -43.80 0.56 -19.65
C ILE A 128 -43.84 -0.11 -21.02
N ALA A 129 -44.75 0.33 -21.90
CA ALA A 129 -44.80 -0.15 -23.28
C ALA A 129 -43.53 0.24 -24.04
N SER A 130 -42.97 -0.67 -24.83
CA SER A 130 -41.70 -0.47 -25.56
C SER A 130 -41.70 0.77 -26.45
N GLU A 131 -42.83 1.10 -27.07
CA GLU A 131 -42.99 2.31 -27.90
C GLU A 131 -42.86 3.59 -27.07
N SER A 132 -43.50 3.64 -25.89
CA SER A 132 -43.41 4.76 -24.93
C SER A 132 -42.00 4.90 -24.36
N ALA A 133 -41.36 3.77 -23.97
CA ALA A 133 -39.98 3.76 -23.54
C ALA A 133 -39.01 4.21 -24.64
N GLY A 134 -39.28 3.82 -25.91
CA GLY A 134 -38.48 4.24 -27.05
C GLY A 134 -38.46 5.76 -27.25
N ALA A 135 -39.61 6.43 -27.05
CA ALA A 135 -39.69 7.89 -27.13
C ALA A 135 -38.83 8.57 -26.04
N PHE A 136 -38.79 8.01 -24.81
CA PHE A 136 -37.88 8.46 -23.75
C PHE A 136 -36.41 8.23 -24.16
N LEU A 137 -36.08 7.04 -24.69
CA LEU A 137 -34.72 6.67 -25.04
C LEU A 137 -34.13 7.55 -26.18
N ASP A 138 -34.99 8.11 -27.02
CA ASP A 138 -34.59 9.05 -28.07
C ASP A 138 -34.54 10.52 -27.59
N SER A 139 -34.99 10.79 -26.34
CA SER A 139 -34.97 12.15 -25.77
C SER A 139 -33.60 12.48 -25.14
N ASP A 140 -33.38 13.77 -24.87
CA ASP A 140 -32.15 14.22 -24.19
C ASP A 140 -32.09 13.84 -22.69
N PHE A 141 -33.24 13.42 -22.13
CA PHE A 141 -33.32 12.96 -20.72
C PHE A 141 -32.84 11.52 -20.52
N SER A 142 -32.56 10.80 -21.60
CA SER A 142 -32.12 9.40 -21.56
C SER A 142 -30.61 9.20 -21.35
N GLU A 143 -29.84 10.27 -21.28
CA GLU A 143 -28.36 10.16 -21.19
C GLU A 143 -27.91 9.21 -20.08
N ALA A 144 -28.49 9.32 -18.89
CA ALA A 144 -28.09 8.54 -17.72
C ALA A 144 -28.33 7.02 -17.87
N VAL A 145 -29.31 6.60 -18.71
CA VAL A 145 -29.63 5.16 -18.89
C VAL A 145 -28.66 4.46 -19.85
N TYR A 146 -27.86 5.21 -20.61
CA TYR A 146 -26.83 4.65 -21.48
C TYR A 146 -25.50 4.59 -20.77
N ALA A 147 -25.00 3.39 -20.53
CA ALA A 147 -23.64 3.21 -19.97
C ALA A 147 -22.59 3.88 -20.87
N GLU A 148 -22.83 3.86 -22.18
CA GLU A 148 -21.98 4.45 -23.21
C GLU A 148 -21.99 5.99 -23.19
N ALA A 149 -22.99 6.63 -22.59
CA ALA A 149 -23.02 8.09 -22.43
C ALA A 149 -21.94 8.57 -21.43
N LYS A 150 -21.59 7.72 -20.48
CA LYS A 150 -20.54 8.05 -19.50
C LYS A 150 -19.17 7.87 -20.14
N ALA A 151 -18.41 8.96 -20.25
CA ALA A 151 -17.02 8.88 -20.69
C ALA A 151 -16.21 7.95 -19.77
N PRO A 152 -15.27 7.15 -20.33
CA PRO A 152 -14.46 6.27 -19.51
C PRO A 152 -13.68 7.02 -18.43
N VAL A 153 -13.69 6.49 -17.22
CA VAL A 153 -12.85 7.00 -16.13
C VAL A 153 -11.42 6.59 -16.40
N VAL A 154 -10.53 7.55 -16.50
CA VAL A 154 -9.09 7.36 -16.62
C VAL A 154 -8.47 7.71 -15.28
N SER A 155 -7.56 6.87 -14.79
CA SER A 155 -6.84 7.10 -13.54
C SER A 155 -5.35 6.81 -13.68
N PHE A 156 -4.59 7.46 -12.82
CA PHE A 156 -3.15 7.32 -12.75
C PHE A 156 -2.69 7.41 -11.29
N GLY A 157 -1.85 6.46 -10.86
CA GLY A 157 -1.36 6.41 -9.48
C GLY A 157 -2.50 6.33 -8.44
N GLY A 158 -3.58 5.60 -8.75
CA GLY A 158 -4.75 5.47 -7.88
C GLY A 158 -5.65 6.72 -7.79
N LYS A 159 -5.37 7.76 -8.58
CA LYS A 159 -6.16 9.00 -8.65
C LYS A 159 -6.92 9.07 -9.96
N SER A 160 -8.22 9.33 -9.91
CA SER A 160 -9.03 9.61 -11.10
C SER A 160 -8.61 10.94 -11.71
N LEU A 161 -8.39 10.94 -13.01
CA LEU A 161 -8.08 12.14 -13.79
C LEU A 161 -9.39 12.74 -14.32
N VAL A 162 -9.62 14.01 -14.02
CA VAL A 162 -10.76 14.75 -14.58
C VAL A 162 -10.32 15.36 -15.91
N PRO A 163 -11.02 15.10 -17.03
CA PRO A 163 -10.66 15.69 -18.30
C PRO A 163 -10.91 17.21 -18.27
N TYR A 164 -9.98 17.99 -18.80
CA TYR A 164 -10.19 19.43 -19.00
C TYR A 164 -10.81 19.72 -20.38
N THR A 165 -10.76 18.78 -21.31
CA THR A 165 -11.47 18.80 -22.58
C THR A 165 -12.03 17.41 -22.84
N LEU A 166 -13.29 17.34 -23.25
CA LEU A 166 -13.96 16.09 -23.55
C LEU A 166 -14.87 16.31 -24.77
N ASP A 167 -14.68 15.47 -25.77
CA ASP A 167 -15.57 15.30 -26.92
C ASP A 167 -15.98 13.84 -26.96
N TRP A 168 -17.21 13.54 -26.53
CA TRP A 168 -17.69 12.18 -26.33
C TRP A 168 -19.03 11.96 -26.98
N HIS A 169 -19.12 10.92 -27.78
CA HIS A 169 -20.30 10.57 -28.57
C HIS A 169 -20.71 9.14 -28.30
N TYR A 170 -22.01 8.90 -28.21
CA TYR A 170 -22.56 7.57 -28.03
C TYR A 170 -23.80 7.38 -28.94
N LYS A 171 -24.12 6.11 -29.26
CA LYS A 171 -25.29 5.73 -30.05
C LYS A 171 -26.42 5.29 -29.14
N THR A 172 -27.62 5.83 -29.38
CA THR A 172 -28.84 5.37 -28.73
C THR A 172 -29.27 4.01 -29.26
N ALA A 173 -30.22 3.35 -28.57
CA ALA A 173 -30.84 2.11 -29.03
C ALA A 173 -31.50 2.24 -30.42
N GLY A 174 -32.02 3.43 -30.77
CA GLY A 174 -32.53 3.77 -32.12
C GLY A 174 -31.45 4.08 -33.16
N GLY A 175 -30.16 4.00 -32.78
CA GLY A 175 -29.02 4.25 -33.64
C GLY A 175 -28.70 5.73 -33.87
N GLN A 176 -29.35 6.64 -33.15
CA GLN A 176 -29.02 8.07 -33.22
C GLN A 176 -27.69 8.33 -32.52
N LEU A 177 -26.90 9.27 -33.05
CA LEU A 177 -25.65 9.71 -32.45
C LEU A 177 -25.95 10.91 -31.56
N LYS A 178 -25.58 10.79 -30.29
CA LYS A 178 -25.68 11.87 -29.29
C LYS A 178 -24.30 12.24 -28.73
N THR A 179 -24.17 13.48 -28.26
CA THR A 179 -23.00 13.95 -27.52
C THR A 179 -23.35 13.94 -26.05
N ALA A 180 -22.51 13.29 -25.22
CA ALA A 180 -22.71 13.29 -23.78
C ALA A 180 -22.41 14.69 -23.22
N SER A 181 -23.24 15.15 -22.29
CA SER A 181 -22.95 16.35 -21.50
C SER A 181 -21.82 16.07 -20.51
N CYS A 182 -20.88 16.98 -20.38
CA CYS A 182 -19.74 16.86 -19.47
C CYS A 182 -19.48 18.19 -18.78
N SER A 183 -19.15 18.11 -17.49
CA SER A 183 -18.53 19.22 -16.81
C SER A 183 -17.02 19.11 -16.97
N TYR A 184 -16.41 20.19 -17.42
CA TYR A 184 -14.96 20.26 -17.59
C TYR A 184 -14.34 20.83 -16.33
N ALA A 185 -13.25 20.18 -15.87
CA ALA A 185 -12.39 20.80 -14.86
C ALA A 185 -11.63 21.96 -15.47
N ASP A 186 -11.38 23.01 -14.69
CA ASP A 186 -10.44 24.03 -15.11
C ASP A 186 -9.05 23.36 -15.24
N ARG A 187 -8.31 23.69 -16.32
CA ARG A 187 -6.93 23.22 -16.52
C ARG A 187 -6.02 23.56 -15.33
N ASP A 188 -6.38 24.57 -14.55
CA ASP A 188 -5.66 24.97 -13.35
C ASP A 188 -5.94 24.08 -12.12
N GLU A 189 -6.98 23.25 -12.13
CA GLU A 189 -7.20 22.21 -11.11
C GLU A 189 -6.30 21.01 -11.37
N LYS A 190 -5.04 21.13 -10.92
CA LYS A 190 -3.98 20.17 -11.20
C LYS A 190 -4.05 18.98 -10.25
N THR A 191 -4.31 17.79 -10.77
CA THR A 191 -4.02 16.57 -10.04
C THR A 191 -2.50 16.48 -9.85
N PHE A 192 -2.05 16.43 -8.60
CA PHE A 192 -0.64 16.21 -8.29
C PHE A 192 -0.39 14.74 -7.95
N VAL A 193 0.64 14.13 -8.57
CA VAL A 193 1.11 12.78 -8.30
C VAL A 193 2.48 12.87 -7.63
N GLU A 194 2.60 12.33 -6.40
CA GLU A 194 3.82 12.47 -5.58
C GLU A 194 5.07 11.91 -6.25
N GLY A 195 4.91 10.83 -7.04
CA GLY A 195 6.02 10.25 -7.79
C GLY A 195 5.55 9.18 -8.76
N PHE A 196 6.23 9.09 -9.90
CA PHE A 196 6.02 8.03 -10.90
C PHE A 196 7.27 7.84 -11.75
N ASN A 197 7.43 6.67 -12.36
CA ASN A 197 8.52 6.43 -13.28
C ASN A 197 8.19 6.93 -14.69
N ALA A 198 9.22 7.19 -15.50
CA ALA A 198 9.04 7.64 -16.88
C ALA A 198 8.19 6.65 -17.70
N ILE A 199 8.36 5.35 -17.47
CA ILE A 199 7.49 4.32 -18.03
C ILE A 199 6.31 4.12 -17.08
N PHE A 200 5.12 4.50 -17.51
CA PHE A 200 3.90 4.37 -16.71
C PHE A 200 2.74 3.85 -17.55
N SER A 201 1.68 3.39 -16.88
CA SER A 201 0.43 2.98 -17.51
C SER A 201 -0.72 3.77 -16.91
N LEU A 202 -1.81 3.86 -17.66
CA LEU A 202 -3.08 4.42 -17.20
C LEU A 202 -4.07 3.29 -16.97
N ASP A 203 -4.80 3.39 -15.87
CA ASP A 203 -5.99 2.58 -15.66
C ASP A 203 -7.19 3.27 -16.31
N SER A 204 -8.04 2.51 -16.98
CA SER A 204 -9.24 3.05 -17.60
C SER A 204 -10.38 2.04 -17.52
N SER A 205 -11.58 2.51 -17.20
CA SER A 205 -12.80 1.68 -17.21
C SER A 205 -13.06 1.06 -18.60
N VAL A 206 -12.66 1.77 -19.65
CA VAL A 206 -12.63 1.28 -21.03
C VAL A 206 -11.32 1.72 -21.66
N LYS A 207 -10.52 0.75 -22.11
CA LYS A 207 -9.19 1.03 -22.65
C LYS A 207 -9.28 1.93 -23.91
N PRO A 208 -8.54 3.05 -23.95
CA PRO A 208 -8.43 3.86 -25.17
C PRO A 208 -7.70 3.09 -26.28
N ASP A 209 -8.03 3.40 -27.52
CA ASP A 209 -7.36 2.82 -28.69
C ASP A 209 -5.98 3.43 -28.91
N GLU A 210 -5.79 4.68 -28.47
CA GLU A 210 -4.54 5.42 -28.60
C GLU A 210 -4.43 6.45 -27.47
N VAL A 211 -3.23 6.65 -26.94
CA VAL A 211 -2.94 7.72 -25.98
C VAL A 211 -1.70 8.47 -26.44
N GLN A 212 -1.84 9.77 -26.62
CA GLN A 212 -0.74 10.70 -26.87
C GLN A 212 -0.32 11.36 -25.55
N VAL A 213 0.98 11.47 -25.34
CA VAL A 213 1.58 11.99 -24.11
C VAL A 213 2.54 13.12 -24.45
N VAL A 214 2.43 14.24 -23.75
CA VAL A 214 3.41 15.31 -23.79
C VAL A 214 3.88 15.60 -22.37
N ILE A 215 5.18 15.48 -22.13
CA ILE A 215 5.80 15.71 -20.81
C ILE A 215 6.72 16.93 -20.92
N ARG A 216 6.54 17.88 -19.98
CA ARG A 216 7.37 19.10 -19.89
C ARG A 216 7.91 19.27 -18.47
N GLU A 217 9.15 19.69 -18.36
CA GLU A 217 9.76 20.11 -17.09
C GLU A 217 9.08 21.39 -16.58
N GLN A 218 8.74 21.44 -15.30
CA GLN A 218 7.99 22.58 -14.73
C GLN A 218 8.79 23.89 -14.74
N ASP A 219 10.07 23.82 -14.38
CA ASP A 219 10.90 25.02 -14.17
C ASP A 219 11.30 25.69 -15.49
N THR A 220 11.56 24.89 -16.52
CA THR A 220 12.11 25.37 -17.79
C THR A 220 11.09 25.34 -18.93
N ASN A 221 9.96 24.66 -18.75
CA ASN A 221 8.99 24.31 -19.78
C ASN A 221 9.62 23.49 -20.96
N TYR A 222 10.81 22.92 -20.72
CA TYR A 222 11.47 22.07 -21.72
C TYR A 222 10.66 20.81 -21.95
N GLN A 223 10.41 20.50 -23.23
CA GLN A 223 9.68 19.29 -23.63
C GLN A 223 10.60 18.08 -23.53
N ILE A 224 10.35 17.23 -22.54
CA ILE A 224 11.10 15.98 -22.32
C ILE A 224 10.64 14.92 -23.32
N TYR A 225 9.33 14.87 -23.57
CA TYR A 225 8.73 13.85 -24.44
C TYR A 225 7.47 14.38 -25.15
N ALA A 226 7.25 13.89 -26.39
CA ALA A 226 5.97 14.00 -27.08
C ALA A 226 5.84 12.81 -28.02
N GLY A 227 4.83 11.97 -27.79
CA GLY A 227 4.59 10.75 -28.60
C GLY A 227 3.50 9.87 -28.01
N GLY A 228 3.39 8.67 -28.55
CA GLY A 228 2.46 7.66 -28.05
C GLY A 228 2.92 7.04 -26.75
N MET A 229 1.99 6.56 -25.95
CA MET A 229 2.28 5.96 -24.64
C MET A 229 3.14 4.69 -24.77
N GLU A 230 3.09 4.00 -25.89
CA GLU A 230 3.88 2.81 -26.20
C GLU A 230 5.39 3.07 -26.30
N ASN A 231 5.79 4.32 -26.51
CA ASN A 231 7.19 4.71 -26.68
C ASN A 231 7.78 5.41 -25.46
N LEU A 232 7.14 5.37 -24.30
CA LEU A 232 7.64 5.98 -23.06
C LEU A 232 9.00 5.42 -22.62
N SER A 233 9.37 4.21 -23.06
CA SER A 233 10.69 3.61 -22.83
C SER A 233 11.85 4.39 -23.48
N GLU A 234 11.57 5.29 -24.43
CA GLU A 234 12.56 6.17 -25.04
C GLU A 234 12.97 7.32 -24.13
N ILE A 235 12.21 7.58 -23.07
CA ILE A 235 12.49 8.66 -22.12
C ILE A 235 13.70 8.27 -21.27
N SER A 236 14.75 9.10 -21.34
CA SER A 236 15.92 8.99 -20.49
C SER A 236 16.08 10.28 -19.69
N ILE A 237 15.97 10.18 -18.36
CA ILE A 237 16.25 11.28 -17.45
C ILE A 237 17.16 10.80 -16.32
N GLU A 238 18.04 11.69 -15.88
CA GLU A 238 18.87 11.45 -14.70
C GLU A 238 18.13 11.93 -13.45
N GLY A 239 18.08 11.06 -12.42
CA GLY A 239 17.44 11.38 -11.15
C GLY A 239 15.94 11.57 -11.27
N SER A 240 15.43 12.69 -10.77
CA SER A 240 14.00 13.03 -10.82
C SER A 240 13.80 14.46 -11.31
N LYS A 241 12.64 14.71 -11.94
CA LYS A 241 12.22 16.04 -12.41
C LYS A 241 10.76 16.30 -12.05
N ASN A 242 10.45 17.55 -11.67
CA ASN A 242 9.07 17.99 -11.57
C ASN A 242 8.56 18.27 -12.97
N VAL A 243 7.44 17.67 -13.33
CA VAL A 243 6.91 17.71 -14.68
C VAL A 243 5.43 18.07 -14.73
N TYR A 244 5.03 18.60 -15.88
CA TYR A 244 3.65 18.65 -16.35
C TYR A 244 3.44 17.56 -17.39
N VAL A 245 2.32 16.87 -17.30
CA VAL A 245 1.93 15.81 -18.22
C VAL A 245 0.58 16.15 -18.82
N ASP A 246 0.56 16.34 -20.13
CA ASP A 246 -0.65 16.42 -20.96
C ASP A 246 -0.90 15.05 -21.61
N LEU A 247 -2.09 14.51 -21.43
CA LEU A 247 -2.53 13.26 -22.03
C LEU A 247 -3.72 13.53 -22.95
N THR A 248 -3.72 12.91 -24.12
CA THR A 248 -4.91 12.86 -24.99
C THR A 248 -5.24 11.40 -25.26
N ALA A 249 -6.37 10.95 -24.77
CA ALA A 249 -6.87 9.60 -24.98
C ALA A 249 -7.93 9.59 -26.08
N TYR A 250 -7.82 8.63 -27.00
CA TYR A 250 -8.72 8.49 -28.16
C TYR A 250 -9.43 7.14 -28.10
N TRP A 251 -10.73 7.18 -28.24
CA TRP A 251 -11.59 6.02 -28.50
C TRP A 251 -12.11 6.14 -29.91
N LYS A 252 -11.54 5.37 -30.85
CA LYS A 252 -11.81 5.49 -32.27
C LYS A 252 -13.21 4.98 -32.61
N GLN A 253 -13.88 5.68 -33.49
CA GLN A 253 -15.18 5.25 -34.00
C GLN A 253 -15.07 3.91 -34.74
N SER A 254 -15.98 2.99 -34.42
CA SER A 254 -16.11 1.73 -35.14
C SER A 254 -17.57 1.26 -35.13
N ASP A 255 -17.94 0.43 -36.12
CA ASP A 255 -19.30 -0.13 -36.17
C ASP A 255 -19.59 -1.11 -35.01
N ALA A 256 -18.55 -1.66 -34.38
CA ALA A 256 -18.66 -2.59 -33.26
C ALA A 256 -18.81 -1.89 -31.89
N LYS A 257 -18.58 -0.58 -31.83
CA LYS A 257 -18.64 0.20 -30.59
C LYS A 257 -19.84 1.14 -30.60
N GLY A 258 -20.57 1.20 -29.50
CA GLY A 258 -21.68 2.14 -29.33
C GLY A 258 -21.23 3.57 -28.96
N TYR A 259 -19.92 3.83 -28.91
CA TYR A 259 -19.34 5.11 -28.50
C TYR A 259 -18.02 5.39 -29.20
N TYR A 260 -17.62 6.66 -29.22
CA TYR A 260 -16.28 7.12 -29.60
C TYR A 260 -16.04 8.52 -29.04
N GLY A 261 -14.76 8.95 -28.97
CA GLY A 261 -14.45 10.30 -28.49
C GLY A 261 -12.98 10.54 -28.20
N GLU A 262 -12.73 11.72 -27.69
CA GLU A 262 -11.42 12.21 -27.27
C GLU A 262 -11.54 12.87 -25.89
N ALA A 263 -10.59 12.59 -25.00
CA ALA A 263 -10.50 13.26 -23.72
C ALA A 263 -9.07 13.72 -23.45
N LYS A 264 -8.92 14.97 -22.96
CA LYS A 264 -7.64 15.55 -22.59
C LYS A 264 -7.55 15.71 -21.09
N TYR A 265 -6.45 15.21 -20.55
CA TYR A 265 -6.14 15.23 -19.12
C TYR A 265 -4.85 15.98 -18.88
N TYR A 266 -4.73 16.56 -17.70
CA TYR A 266 -3.54 17.25 -17.27
C TYR A 266 -3.25 16.94 -15.82
N PHE A 267 -2.00 16.60 -15.52
CA PHE A 267 -1.55 16.46 -14.16
C PHE A 267 -0.12 16.95 -14.00
N SER A 268 0.29 17.19 -12.78
CA SER A 268 1.68 17.49 -12.42
C SER A 268 2.20 16.44 -11.47
N GLY A 269 3.51 16.28 -11.42
CA GLY A 269 4.11 15.35 -10.49
C GLY A 269 5.63 15.30 -10.58
N ARG A 270 6.21 14.45 -9.74
CA ARG A 270 7.64 14.16 -9.76
C ARG A 270 7.89 12.88 -10.52
N MET A 271 8.50 13.01 -11.71
CA MET A 271 8.85 11.90 -12.57
C MET A 271 10.28 11.44 -12.26
N PHE A 272 10.46 10.14 -12.05
CA PHE A 272 11.75 9.49 -11.83
C PHE A 272 12.21 8.78 -13.11
N GLY A 273 13.53 8.74 -13.30
CA GLY A 273 14.17 7.94 -14.34
C GLY A 273 13.94 6.44 -14.16
N THR A 274 14.59 5.65 -14.99
CA THR A 274 14.52 4.18 -14.89
C THR A 274 15.05 3.73 -13.52
N PRO A 275 14.35 2.84 -12.81
CA PRO A 275 14.86 2.24 -11.59
C PRO A 275 16.23 1.61 -11.80
N ALA A 276 17.11 1.79 -10.82
CA ALA A 276 18.46 1.24 -10.84
C ALA A 276 18.85 0.77 -9.45
N PHE A 277 19.66 -0.27 -9.38
CA PHE A 277 20.08 -0.88 -8.13
C PHE A 277 21.60 -0.95 -8.03
N SER A 278 22.12 -0.84 -6.81
CA SER A 278 23.56 -1.01 -6.57
C SER A 278 23.83 -1.65 -5.21
N LEU A 279 24.96 -2.32 -5.08
CA LEU A 279 25.52 -2.78 -3.82
C LEU A 279 26.68 -1.88 -3.40
N SER A 280 26.84 -1.67 -2.11
CA SER A 280 28.00 -0.96 -1.55
C SER A 280 29.33 -1.64 -1.86
N LYS A 281 29.32 -2.94 -2.10
CA LYS A 281 30.50 -3.75 -2.47
C LYS A 281 30.07 -4.93 -3.34
N SER A 282 30.88 -5.34 -4.29
CA SER A 282 30.73 -6.58 -5.06
C SER A 282 31.51 -7.77 -4.47
N PHE A 283 32.35 -7.51 -3.45
CA PHE A 283 33.09 -8.51 -2.70
C PHE A 283 32.96 -8.25 -1.19
N ALA A 284 32.59 -9.28 -0.43
CA ALA A 284 32.41 -9.18 1.01
C ALA A 284 32.77 -10.50 1.71
N ARG A 285 32.86 -10.46 3.04
CA ARG A 285 33.08 -11.63 3.87
C ARG A 285 31.86 -11.90 4.74
N CYS A 286 31.65 -13.16 5.10
CA CYS A 286 30.71 -13.53 6.15
C CYS A 286 30.92 -12.68 7.41
N GLY A 287 29.83 -12.28 8.06
CA GLY A 287 29.85 -11.35 9.20
C GLY A 287 29.80 -9.87 8.83
N GLU A 288 29.97 -9.49 7.55
CA GLU A 288 29.84 -8.11 7.09
C GLU A 288 28.38 -7.74 6.78
N VAL A 289 28.14 -6.43 6.63
CA VAL A 289 26.87 -5.85 6.18
C VAL A 289 27.10 -5.11 4.88
N LEU A 290 26.15 -5.27 3.95
CA LEU A 290 26.14 -4.51 2.70
C LEU A 290 24.97 -3.54 2.71
N ILE A 291 25.09 -2.44 1.96
CA ILE A 291 23.98 -1.57 1.61
C ILE A 291 23.54 -1.92 0.19
N LEU A 292 22.28 -2.28 0.04
CA LEU A 292 21.59 -2.38 -1.23
C LEU A 292 20.80 -1.09 -1.45
N SER A 293 21.13 -0.34 -2.48
CA SER A 293 20.46 0.92 -2.83
C SER A 293 19.58 0.74 -4.04
N ALA A 294 18.37 1.31 -3.97
CA ALA A 294 17.42 1.38 -5.07
C ALA A 294 17.14 2.86 -5.39
N TYR A 295 17.46 3.25 -6.61
CA TYR A 295 17.30 4.60 -7.13
C TYR A 295 16.11 4.65 -8.07
N ASN A 296 15.43 5.79 -8.13
CA ASN A 296 14.29 6.03 -9.03
C ASN A 296 13.12 5.06 -8.82
N VAL A 297 13.03 4.45 -7.64
CA VAL A 297 11.92 3.59 -7.24
C VAL A 297 10.92 4.43 -6.46
N VAL A 298 9.66 4.40 -6.88
CA VAL A 298 8.56 5.14 -6.25
C VAL A 298 8.07 4.41 -5.01
N ASP A 299 7.69 3.14 -5.15
CA ASP A 299 7.24 2.29 -4.05
C ASP A 299 8.21 1.11 -3.85
N PRO A 300 8.89 1.02 -2.70
CA PRO A 300 9.82 -0.07 -2.42
C PRO A 300 9.14 -1.45 -2.32
N ASN A 301 7.81 -1.51 -2.07
CA ASN A 301 7.07 -2.77 -2.01
C ASN A 301 6.94 -3.44 -3.38
N GLU A 302 7.17 -2.72 -4.47
CA GLU A 302 7.22 -3.29 -5.83
C GLU A 302 8.54 -4.02 -6.13
N ILE A 303 9.57 -3.84 -5.28
CA ILE A 303 10.87 -4.48 -5.48
C ILE A 303 10.78 -5.96 -5.14
N GLN A 304 10.98 -6.79 -6.15
CA GLN A 304 11.17 -8.22 -5.97
C GLN A 304 12.67 -8.51 -5.91
N PHE A 305 13.10 -9.18 -4.84
CA PHE A 305 14.47 -9.59 -4.63
C PHE A 305 14.60 -11.11 -4.63
N THR A 306 15.54 -11.62 -5.40
CA THR A 306 15.95 -13.04 -5.36
C THR A 306 17.47 -13.14 -5.40
N SER A 307 17.99 -14.20 -4.81
CA SER A 307 19.42 -14.50 -4.85
C SER A 307 19.70 -15.95 -5.18
N GLU A 308 20.75 -16.22 -5.93
CA GLU A 308 21.22 -17.56 -6.23
C GLU A 308 22.75 -17.63 -6.00
N PRO A 309 23.22 -18.47 -5.06
CA PRO A 309 22.45 -19.19 -4.03
C PRO A 309 21.58 -18.28 -3.15
N GLU A 310 20.66 -18.86 -2.36
CA GLU A 310 19.85 -18.07 -1.44
C GLU A 310 20.71 -17.46 -0.31
N LEU A 311 20.56 -16.16 -0.08
CA LEU A 311 21.19 -15.47 1.05
C LEU A 311 20.49 -15.77 2.40
N GLY A 312 19.27 -16.33 2.37
CA GLY A 312 18.46 -16.58 3.56
C GLY A 312 17.99 -15.31 4.27
N TYR A 313 17.91 -14.20 3.53
CA TYR A 313 17.47 -12.90 4.00
C TYR A 313 16.68 -12.17 2.92
N THR A 314 15.59 -11.51 3.30
CA THR A 314 14.80 -10.63 2.42
C THR A 314 15.06 -9.18 2.81
N PRO A 315 15.59 -8.34 1.92
CA PRO A 315 15.88 -6.94 2.21
C PRO A 315 14.62 -6.15 2.57
N GLN A 316 14.70 -5.31 3.59
CA GLN A 316 13.69 -4.32 3.93
C GLN A 316 14.21 -2.94 3.59
N PHE A 317 13.47 -2.20 2.78
CA PHE A 317 13.90 -0.91 2.26
C PHE A 317 13.40 0.24 3.10
N TYR A 318 14.29 1.18 3.39
CA TYR A 318 14.03 2.43 4.13
C TYR A 318 14.39 3.62 3.26
N LYS A 319 13.64 4.71 3.38
CA LYS A 319 13.92 5.95 2.66
C LYS A 319 15.15 6.62 3.23
N VAL A 320 16.17 6.86 2.40
CA VAL A 320 17.40 7.58 2.75
C VAL A 320 17.67 8.63 1.68
N GLY A 321 17.39 9.89 2.00
CA GLY A 321 17.43 10.95 0.99
C GLY A 321 16.46 10.69 -0.15
N GLU A 322 16.97 10.65 -1.37
CA GLU A 322 16.20 10.40 -2.59
C GLU A 322 16.15 8.92 -3.01
N SER A 323 16.87 8.04 -2.32
CA SER A 323 16.94 6.61 -2.61
C SER A 323 16.25 5.78 -1.53
N TRP A 324 15.98 4.52 -1.86
CA TRP A 324 15.63 3.50 -0.90
C TRP A 324 16.85 2.64 -0.62
N GLN A 325 17.10 2.30 0.63
CA GLN A 325 18.22 1.48 1.03
C GLN A 325 17.78 0.34 1.93
N ALA A 326 18.42 -0.82 1.77
CA ALA A 326 18.27 -1.96 2.64
C ALA A 326 19.65 -2.44 3.10
N LEU A 327 19.74 -2.90 4.34
CA LEU A 327 20.94 -3.53 4.86
C LEU A 327 20.85 -5.05 4.64
N ILE A 328 21.91 -5.63 4.08
CA ILE A 328 22.01 -7.08 3.86
C ILE A 328 23.10 -7.62 4.78
N PRO A 329 22.73 -8.31 5.87
CA PRO A 329 23.70 -8.98 6.72
C PRO A 329 24.16 -10.30 6.08
N LEU A 330 25.45 -10.56 6.08
CA LEU A 330 26.02 -11.84 5.67
C LEU A 330 26.26 -12.68 6.92
N LYS A 331 25.47 -13.72 7.12
CA LYS A 331 25.63 -14.62 8.27
C LYS A 331 27.08 -15.15 8.33
N MET A 332 27.57 -15.35 9.55
CA MET A 332 28.94 -15.81 9.76
C MET A 332 29.21 -17.19 9.14
N ASP A 333 28.20 -18.06 9.12
CA ASP A 333 28.21 -19.41 8.57
C ASP A 333 27.53 -19.53 7.21
N LEU A 334 27.44 -18.42 6.46
CA LEU A 334 26.72 -18.39 5.16
C LEU A 334 27.40 -19.27 4.11
N VAL A 335 28.73 -19.26 4.06
CA VAL A 335 29.53 -20.06 3.10
C VAL A 335 30.77 -20.66 3.77
N ASP A 336 31.15 -21.85 3.32
CA ASP A 336 32.37 -22.56 3.75
C ASP A 336 33.57 -22.33 2.80
N SER A 337 33.30 -21.82 1.60
CA SER A 337 34.30 -21.46 0.58
C SER A 337 33.84 -20.21 -0.16
N GLU A 338 34.74 -19.57 -0.88
CA GLU A 338 34.40 -18.40 -1.71
C GLU A 338 33.29 -18.75 -2.70
N THR A 339 32.16 -18.04 -2.62
CA THR A 339 30.93 -18.33 -3.35
C THR A 339 30.45 -17.06 -4.06
N ALA A 340 30.12 -17.21 -5.35
CA ALA A 340 29.51 -16.15 -6.13
C ALA A 340 27.98 -16.21 -6.01
N TYR A 341 27.37 -15.06 -5.76
CA TYR A 341 25.92 -14.86 -5.69
C TYR A 341 25.47 -13.98 -6.85
N THR A 342 24.36 -14.37 -7.45
CA THR A 342 23.62 -13.55 -8.41
C THR A 342 22.40 -12.99 -7.70
N LEU A 343 22.36 -11.67 -7.53
CA LEU A 343 21.24 -10.97 -6.93
C LEU A 343 20.40 -10.35 -8.05
N ARG A 344 19.15 -10.76 -8.15
CA ARG A 344 18.19 -10.21 -9.13
C ARG A 344 17.21 -9.32 -8.42
N LEU A 345 17.10 -8.08 -8.88
CA LEU A 345 16.14 -7.10 -8.41
C LEU A 345 15.25 -6.70 -9.58
N THR A 346 13.95 -6.85 -9.39
CA THR A 346 12.94 -6.49 -10.39
C THR A 346 11.99 -5.48 -9.77
N SER A 347 11.75 -4.38 -10.45
CA SER A 347 10.68 -3.43 -10.20
C SER A 347 9.64 -3.54 -11.31
N SER A 348 8.57 -2.73 -11.25
CA SER A 348 7.53 -2.70 -12.29
C SER A 348 8.06 -2.44 -13.70
N THR A 349 9.20 -1.73 -13.83
CA THR A 349 9.70 -1.23 -15.12
C THR A 349 11.16 -1.61 -15.43
N ALA A 350 11.90 -2.21 -14.49
CA ALA A 350 13.31 -2.57 -14.69
C ALA A 350 13.70 -3.85 -13.95
N THR A 351 14.71 -4.53 -14.47
CA THR A 351 15.36 -5.67 -13.80
C THR A 351 16.86 -5.48 -13.88
N ASP A 352 17.52 -5.49 -12.72
CA ASP A 352 18.97 -5.47 -12.58
C ASP A 352 19.50 -6.79 -12.02
N ILE A 353 20.72 -7.15 -12.43
CA ILE A 353 21.46 -8.28 -11.90
C ILE A 353 22.74 -7.75 -11.29
N LEU A 354 22.89 -7.94 -9.99
CA LEU A 354 24.08 -7.57 -9.25
C LEU A 354 24.87 -8.83 -8.87
N LEU A 355 26.19 -8.77 -9.05
CA LEU A 355 27.07 -9.88 -8.69
C LEU A 355 27.74 -9.57 -7.35
N LEU A 356 27.74 -10.58 -6.47
CA LEU A 356 28.37 -10.51 -5.16
C LEU A 356 29.21 -11.76 -4.93
N THR A 357 30.47 -11.59 -4.60
CA THR A 357 31.34 -12.69 -4.14
C THR A 357 31.46 -12.63 -2.63
N VAL A 358 31.13 -13.73 -1.95
CA VAL A 358 31.21 -13.86 -0.50
C VAL A 358 32.30 -14.86 -0.13
N SER A 359 33.26 -14.44 0.69
CA SER A 359 34.26 -15.33 1.27
C SER A 359 33.89 -15.76 2.70
N PRO A 360 34.37 -16.94 3.14
CA PRO A 360 34.10 -17.44 4.48
C PRO A 360 34.56 -16.49 5.57
N PHE A 361 33.97 -16.63 6.74
CA PHE A 361 34.49 -15.99 7.94
C PHE A 361 35.84 -16.61 8.31
N ALA A 362 36.82 -15.77 8.63
CA ALA A 362 38.15 -16.26 9.01
C ALA A 362 38.07 -16.92 10.41
N ASP A 363 38.54 -18.15 10.51
CA ASP A 363 38.64 -18.82 11.82
C ASP A 363 39.56 -18.05 12.75
N LYS A 364 39.02 -17.57 13.86
CA LYS A 364 39.75 -16.84 14.91
C LYS A 364 40.33 -17.75 16.02
N GLY A 365 40.14 -19.08 15.87
CA GLY A 365 40.58 -20.06 16.86
C GLY A 365 39.59 -20.27 18.01
N GLU A 366 40.03 -21.00 19.00
CA GLU A 366 39.27 -21.34 20.21
C GLU A 366 40.03 -20.87 21.45
N ILE A 367 39.30 -20.28 22.40
CA ILE A 367 39.83 -19.91 23.71
C ILE A 367 39.12 -20.70 24.82
N PRO A 368 39.84 -21.21 25.83
CA PRO A 368 39.22 -21.77 27.01
C PRO A 368 38.77 -20.65 27.96
N TYR A 369 37.59 -20.80 28.48
CA TYR A 369 36.99 -19.90 29.46
C TYR A 369 36.57 -20.70 30.69
N SER A 370 36.95 -20.27 31.87
CA SER A 370 36.61 -20.93 33.15
C SER A 370 35.79 -20.00 34.02
N PHE A 371 34.67 -20.50 34.56
CA PHE A 371 33.82 -19.73 35.45
C PHE A 371 33.44 -20.53 36.69
N GLU A 372 33.40 -19.86 37.83
CA GLU A 372 32.62 -20.37 38.95
C GLU A 372 31.13 -20.40 38.59
N ASN A 373 30.46 -21.52 38.87
CA ASN A 373 29.04 -21.73 38.63
C ASN A 373 28.63 -21.77 37.14
N ALA A 374 29.52 -22.12 36.20
CA ALA A 374 29.21 -22.27 34.80
C ALA A 374 27.98 -23.17 34.56
N GLU A 375 27.83 -24.26 35.33
CA GLU A 375 26.70 -25.19 35.25
C GLU A 375 25.35 -24.55 35.55
N LEU A 376 25.30 -23.49 36.37
CA LEU A 376 24.07 -22.78 36.70
C LEU A 376 23.70 -21.72 35.66
N LEU A 377 24.67 -21.20 34.90
CA LEU A 377 24.52 -20.03 34.04
C LEU A 377 24.41 -20.41 32.57
N TYR A 378 25.02 -21.51 32.14
CA TYR A 378 24.97 -22.01 30.76
C TYR A 378 23.97 -23.15 30.62
N THR A 379 22.80 -23.04 31.26
CA THR A 379 21.71 -23.99 31.02
C THR A 379 20.97 -23.65 29.71
N ASP A 380 20.47 -24.67 29.02
CA ASP A 380 19.70 -24.47 27.78
C ASP A 380 18.47 -23.56 27.99
N GLU A 381 17.89 -23.57 29.21
CA GLU A 381 16.75 -22.72 29.58
C GLU A 381 17.14 -21.24 29.64
N ILE A 382 18.25 -20.91 30.31
CA ILE A 382 18.76 -19.55 30.47
C ILE A 382 19.18 -19.00 29.10
N LEU A 383 19.90 -19.77 28.30
CA LEU A 383 20.31 -19.36 26.94
C LEU A 383 19.12 -19.18 26.02
N LYS A 384 18.09 -20.02 26.11
CA LYS A 384 16.84 -19.89 25.34
C LYS A 384 16.05 -18.66 25.77
N ASP A 385 15.95 -18.35 27.07
CA ASP A 385 15.29 -17.14 27.57
C ASP A 385 16.00 -15.88 27.10
N LEU A 386 17.34 -15.84 27.21
CA LEU A 386 18.14 -14.74 26.67
C LEU A 386 17.90 -14.54 25.18
N ASN A 387 18.01 -15.62 24.39
CA ASN A 387 17.81 -15.54 22.96
C ASN A 387 16.41 -15.01 22.62
N ALA A 388 15.37 -15.50 23.30
CA ALA A 388 14.00 -15.04 23.07
C ALA A 388 13.83 -13.55 23.40
N LYS A 389 14.42 -13.07 24.49
CA LYS A 389 14.40 -11.65 24.89
C LYS A 389 15.16 -10.78 23.88
N MET A 390 16.37 -11.20 23.51
CA MET A 390 17.20 -10.48 22.54
C MET A 390 16.51 -10.42 21.17
N MET A 391 16.07 -11.56 20.63
CA MET A 391 15.44 -11.62 19.31
C MET A 391 14.17 -10.79 19.24
N LYS A 392 13.35 -10.75 20.29
CA LYS A 392 12.16 -9.89 20.35
C LYS A 392 12.49 -8.41 20.10
N VAL A 393 13.65 -7.94 20.57
CA VAL A 393 14.08 -6.54 20.36
C VAL A 393 14.80 -6.40 19.03
N LEU A 394 15.77 -7.29 18.75
CA LEU A 394 16.66 -7.19 17.59
C LEU A 394 15.96 -7.44 16.24
N THR A 395 14.79 -8.08 16.24
CA THR A 395 13.97 -8.29 15.03
C THR A 395 12.78 -7.34 14.93
N ALA A 396 12.65 -6.40 15.86
CA ALA A 396 11.59 -5.39 15.80
C ALA A 396 11.83 -4.42 14.62
N ASP A 397 10.73 -3.92 14.03
CA ASP A 397 10.82 -2.92 12.98
C ASP A 397 11.49 -1.65 13.53
N SER A 398 12.45 -1.15 12.76
CA SER A 398 13.11 0.11 13.09
C SER A 398 12.24 1.30 12.67
N ALA A 399 12.08 2.27 13.57
CA ALA A 399 11.43 3.54 13.27
C ALA A 399 12.37 4.54 12.57
N LEU A 400 13.65 4.21 12.44
CA LEU A 400 14.70 5.05 11.90
C LEU A 400 15.22 4.48 10.58
N SER A 401 15.80 5.35 9.73
CA SER A 401 16.57 4.97 8.56
C SER A 401 18.05 5.15 8.84
N PHE A 402 18.85 4.14 8.54
CA PHE A 402 20.31 4.24 8.61
C PHE A 402 20.85 4.89 7.35
N ALA A 403 21.40 6.10 7.47
CA ALA A 403 21.88 6.88 6.35
C ALA A 403 23.34 6.57 5.92
N GLY A 404 23.92 5.50 6.46
CA GLY A 404 25.34 5.20 6.31
C GLY A 404 26.21 5.95 7.32
N GLY A 405 27.44 5.51 7.47
CA GLY A 405 28.39 6.16 8.35
C GLY A 405 29.42 5.21 8.95
N LYS A 406 30.26 5.74 9.79
CA LYS A 406 31.31 5.01 10.48
C LYS A 406 31.02 4.99 11.97
N PHE A 407 31.00 3.79 12.55
CA PHE A 407 30.85 3.62 13.98
C PHE A 407 32.11 4.09 14.73
N VAL A 408 31.93 4.60 15.92
CA VAL A 408 33.02 4.99 16.80
C VAL A 408 33.29 3.88 17.81
N LEU A 409 34.51 3.88 18.37
CA LEU A 409 34.87 2.95 19.43
C LEU A 409 33.93 3.14 20.64
N PRO A 410 33.28 2.08 21.14
CA PRO A 410 32.32 2.19 22.25
C PRO A 410 32.98 2.35 23.63
N ALA A 411 34.28 2.61 23.66
CA ALA A 411 35.09 2.80 24.86
C ALA A 411 36.00 4.02 24.71
N ALA A 412 36.53 4.53 25.80
CA ALA A 412 37.54 5.60 25.76
C ALA A 412 38.78 5.17 24.96
N LYS A 413 39.45 6.15 24.31
CA LYS A 413 40.57 5.92 23.37
C LYS A 413 41.70 5.01 23.89
N ASN A 414 41.80 4.80 25.19
CA ASN A 414 42.82 3.96 25.83
C ASN A 414 42.40 2.49 26.01
N TYR A 415 41.20 2.14 25.51
CA TYR A 415 40.69 0.78 25.56
C TYR A 415 40.74 0.16 24.19
N VAL A 416 41.31 -1.01 24.11
CA VAL A 416 41.36 -1.82 22.88
C VAL A 416 40.41 -2.98 23.09
N SER A 417 39.64 -3.35 22.08
CA SER A 417 39.02 -4.66 22.09
C SER A 417 40.18 -5.66 22.24
N ASP A 418 40.12 -6.49 23.27
CA ASP A 418 41.08 -7.59 23.38
C ASP A 418 40.70 -8.69 22.39
N THR A 419 40.92 -8.36 21.10
CA THR A 419 40.61 -9.25 19.97
C THR A 419 41.39 -10.55 20.02
N SER A 420 42.45 -10.62 20.86
CA SER A 420 43.22 -11.84 21.07
C SER A 420 42.52 -12.79 22.04
N ASN A 421 41.69 -12.26 22.94
CA ASN A 421 41.07 -13.05 24.02
C ASN A 421 39.57 -13.26 23.88
N TYR A 422 38.83 -12.37 23.22
CA TYR A 422 37.41 -12.54 22.96
C TYR A 422 36.93 -11.58 21.84
N SER A 423 36.50 -12.10 20.73
CA SER A 423 35.96 -11.28 19.66
C SER A 423 34.91 -12.02 18.83
N PHE A 424 34.10 -11.26 18.09
CA PHE A 424 33.09 -11.82 17.17
C PHE A 424 33.67 -12.94 16.32
N GLY A 425 32.98 -14.08 16.27
CA GLY A 425 33.33 -15.28 15.51
C GLY A 425 34.35 -16.19 16.17
N MET A 426 34.89 -15.84 17.35
CA MET A 426 35.78 -16.71 18.10
C MET A 426 35.00 -17.85 18.76
N ARG A 427 35.59 -19.05 18.81
CA ARG A 427 35.05 -20.17 19.58
C ARG A 427 35.47 -20.04 21.05
N VAL A 428 34.49 -20.05 21.92
CA VAL A 428 34.67 -19.96 23.39
C VAL A 428 34.30 -21.30 24.00
N ARG A 429 35.28 -22.02 24.52
CA ARG A 429 35.08 -23.31 25.18
C ARG A 429 34.95 -23.10 26.69
N ILE A 430 33.77 -23.36 27.23
CA ILE A 430 33.53 -23.35 28.65
C ILE A 430 34.13 -24.62 29.24
N VAL A 431 35.18 -24.46 30.01
CA VAL A 431 36.00 -25.58 30.49
C VAL A 431 35.21 -26.55 31.37
N GLU A 432 34.43 -26.03 32.33
CA GLU A 432 33.63 -26.81 33.26
C GLU A 432 32.56 -27.66 32.58
N LEU A 433 32.03 -27.18 31.48
CA LEU A 433 30.97 -27.86 30.72
C LEU A 433 31.50 -28.67 29.55
N ASN A 434 32.74 -28.44 29.15
CA ASN A 434 33.31 -28.97 27.91
C ASN A 434 32.44 -28.70 26.68
N LYS A 435 31.80 -27.52 26.65
CA LYS A 435 30.95 -27.03 25.55
C LYS A 435 31.58 -25.81 24.90
N THR A 436 31.50 -25.72 23.57
CA THR A 436 32.02 -24.60 22.80
C THR A 436 30.86 -23.78 22.25
N TYR A 437 30.92 -22.47 22.39
CA TYR A 437 29.97 -21.48 21.87
C TYR A 437 30.69 -20.54 20.92
N ILE A 438 29.92 -19.89 20.03
CA ILE A 438 30.42 -18.83 19.16
C ILE A 438 30.18 -17.48 19.81
N ALA A 439 31.18 -16.61 19.83
CA ALA A 439 31.04 -15.24 20.28
C ALA A 439 30.40 -14.40 19.17
N TYR A 440 29.31 -13.69 19.47
CA TYR A 440 28.62 -12.77 18.56
C TYR A 440 28.83 -11.30 18.90
N ASP A 441 29.76 -11.02 19.81
CA ASP A 441 30.11 -9.69 20.28
C ASP A 441 31.62 -9.57 20.50
N ASN A 442 32.08 -8.39 20.87
CA ASN A 442 33.47 -8.12 21.25
C ASN A 442 33.54 -7.70 22.71
N MET A 443 34.48 -8.22 23.41
CA MET A 443 34.80 -7.79 24.76
C MET A 443 35.77 -6.61 24.75
N TYR A 444 35.48 -5.61 25.54
CA TYR A 444 36.32 -4.45 25.78
C TYR A 444 36.77 -4.39 27.22
N CYS A 445 38.07 -4.30 27.42
CA CYS A 445 38.68 -4.19 28.77
C CYS A 445 39.89 -3.27 28.74
N ALA A 446 40.41 -2.88 29.90
CA ALA A 446 41.62 -2.07 29.98
C ALA A 446 42.83 -2.85 29.45
N THR A 447 43.72 -2.17 28.73
CA THR A 447 44.89 -2.78 28.07
C THR A 447 46.00 -3.21 29.03
N THR A 448 45.96 -2.83 30.29
CA THR A 448 47.00 -3.16 31.26
C THR A 448 46.48 -4.12 32.32
N GLY A 449 46.85 -5.37 32.19
CA GLY A 449 46.72 -6.38 33.24
C GLY A 449 45.35 -7.03 33.42
N GLY A 450 44.42 -6.91 32.47
CA GLY A 450 43.13 -7.64 32.49
C GLY A 450 42.17 -7.24 33.61
N GLN A 451 42.36 -6.09 34.24
CA GLN A 451 41.60 -5.67 35.41
C GLN A 451 40.49 -4.62 35.12
N GLY A 452 40.23 -4.27 33.88
CA GLY A 452 39.13 -3.37 33.48
C GLY A 452 39.22 -1.92 34.01
N MET A 453 40.26 -1.57 34.71
CA MET A 453 40.57 -0.19 35.10
C MET A 453 41.59 0.42 34.13
N ASN A 454 41.41 1.69 33.81
CA ASN A 454 42.45 2.42 33.06
C ASN A 454 43.74 2.54 33.93
N VAL A 455 44.85 2.96 33.31
CA VAL A 455 46.19 3.12 33.96
C VAL A 455 46.14 4.08 35.15
N GLU A 456 45.07 4.87 35.31
CA GLU A 456 44.84 5.83 36.38
C GLU A 456 43.82 5.35 37.43
N GLY A 457 43.37 4.08 37.38
CA GLY A 457 42.41 3.50 38.32
C GLY A 457 40.95 3.92 38.14
N LYS A 458 40.59 4.47 36.94
CA LYS A 458 39.20 4.81 36.61
C LYS A 458 38.48 3.63 35.99
N ILE A 459 37.18 3.52 36.27
CA ILE A 459 36.31 2.50 35.72
C ILE A 459 36.10 2.74 34.23
N THR A 460 36.01 1.67 33.41
CA THR A 460 35.76 1.76 31.96
C THR A 460 34.42 2.39 31.65
N GLU A 461 34.42 3.50 30.95
CA GLU A 461 33.21 4.12 30.42
C GLU A 461 32.76 3.43 29.14
N VAL A 462 31.45 3.20 29.05
CA VAL A 462 30.78 2.60 27.90
C VAL A 462 30.03 3.70 27.14
N HIS A 463 30.27 3.79 25.85
CA HIS A 463 29.70 4.83 24.99
C HIS A 463 28.89 4.24 23.83
N ALA A 464 27.90 4.99 23.33
CA ALA A 464 27.16 4.60 22.13
C ALA A 464 28.09 4.54 20.92
N ALA A 465 28.05 3.44 20.17
CA ALA A 465 28.91 3.26 19.00
C ALA A 465 28.48 4.11 17.79
N PHE A 466 27.21 4.53 17.74
CA PHE A 466 26.67 5.38 16.68
C PHE A 466 25.44 6.13 17.16
N ASP A 467 24.97 7.09 16.38
CA ASP A 467 23.69 7.79 16.61
C ASP A 467 22.53 6.80 16.58
N GLY A 468 21.54 7.01 17.44
CA GLY A 468 20.39 6.11 17.45
C GLY A 468 19.38 6.40 18.54
N LYS A 469 18.50 5.44 18.76
CA LYS A 469 17.47 5.47 19.79
C LYS A 469 17.58 4.26 20.71
N VAL A 470 17.56 4.48 22.02
CA VAL A 470 17.54 3.40 23.00
C VAL A 470 16.21 2.66 22.92
N VAL A 471 16.25 1.37 22.60
CA VAL A 471 15.04 0.53 22.47
C VAL A 471 14.89 -0.49 23.59
N PHE A 472 15.94 -0.71 24.37
CA PHE A 472 15.89 -1.60 25.51
C PHE A 472 16.89 -1.16 26.61
N VAL A 473 16.44 -1.20 27.85
CA VAL A 473 17.25 -1.11 29.07
C VAL A 473 16.73 -2.18 30.01
N GLY A 474 17.59 -3.09 30.47
CA GLY A 474 17.15 -4.18 31.30
C GLY A 474 18.30 -5.01 31.86
N GLU A 475 17.98 -6.15 32.46
CA GLU A 475 18.93 -7.06 33.07
C GLU A 475 18.58 -8.52 32.76
N HIS A 476 19.60 -9.33 32.57
CA HIS A 476 19.45 -10.76 32.42
C HIS A 476 20.59 -11.47 33.22
N ILE A 477 20.28 -12.61 33.81
CA ILE A 477 21.22 -13.33 34.69
C ILE A 477 22.53 -13.68 33.95
N TYR A 478 22.48 -13.94 32.65
CA TYR A 478 23.64 -14.29 31.83
C TYR A 478 24.47 -13.07 31.40
N THR A 479 23.80 -11.98 30.99
CA THR A 479 24.48 -10.80 30.41
C THR A 479 24.69 -9.66 31.38
N GLY A 480 24.15 -9.75 32.61
CA GLY A 480 24.05 -8.59 33.48
C GLY A 480 23.12 -7.50 32.90
N ARG A 481 23.34 -6.26 33.30
CA ARG A 481 22.58 -5.12 32.76
C ARG A 481 22.99 -4.84 31.34
N MET A 482 21.99 -4.47 30.54
CA MET A 482 22.18 -4.23 29.12
C MET A 482 21.39 -3.03 28.60
N VAL A 483 21.93 -2.42 27.57
CA VAL A 483 21.30 -1.40 26.75
C VAL A 483 21.32 -1.87 25.28
N ILE A 484 20.22 -1.67 24.54
CA ILE A 484 20.18 -1.90 23.09
C ILE A 484 19.78 -0.57 22.42
N VAL A 485 20.54 -0.21 21.39
CA VAL A 485 20.35 1.00 20.60
C VAL A 485 20.00 0.63 19.16
N ASP A 486 18.90 1.17 18.66
CA ASP A 486 18.48 1.10 17.25
C ASP A 486 19.12 2.26 16.48
N HIS A 487 19.89 1.94 15.45
CA HIS A 487 20.58 2.89 14.59
C HIS A 487 19.84 3.14 13.25
N GLY A 488 18.72 2.47 13.06
CA GLY A 488 17.92 2.54 11.84
C GLY A 488 18.12 1.36 10.90
N SER A 489 17.12 1.15 10.03
CA SER A 489 17.08 0.06 9.04
C SER A 489 17.33 -1.34 9.63
N GLY A 490 16.92 -1.56 10.89
CA GLY A 490 17.11 -2.82 11.60
C GLY A 490 18.54 -3.04 12.13
N LEU A 491 19.44 -2.09 11.98
CA LEU A 491 20.80 -2.15 12.51
C LEU A 491 20.79 -1.73 14.00
N MET A 492 21.15 -2.64 14.86
CA MET A 492 21.17 -2.45 16.32
C MET A 492 22.51 -2.82 16.90
N THR A 493 22.86 -2.13 18.01
CA THR A 493 23.97 -2.56 18.88
C THR A 493 23.43 -2.88 20.27
N TRP A 494 24.03 -3.87 20.91
CA TRP A 494 23.77 -4.18 22.32
C TRP A 494 25.05 -4.03 23.15
N TYR A 495 24.87 -3.56 24.36
CA TYR A 495 25.93 -3.35 25.36
C TYR A 495 25.54 -4.13 26.58
N THR A 496 26.40 -5.04 27.04
CA THR A 496 26.13 -5.93 28.19
C THR A 496 27.23 -5.87 29.23
N ASN A 497 26.97 -6.44 30.38
CA ASN A 497 27.81 -6.37 31.59
C ASN A 497 28.03 -4.91 32.05
N LEU A 498 26.92 -4.15 32.09
CA LEU A 498 26.92 -2.76 32.51
C LEU A 498 26.70 -2.60 34.00
N SER A 499 27.26 -1.55 34.57
CA SER A 499 27.07 -1.14 35.97
C SER A 499 25.64 -0.63 36.21
N SER A 500 25.30 -0.34 37.47
CA SER A 500 23.96 0.15 37.84
C SER A 500 23.71 1.61 37.49
N ASP A 501 24.71 2.34 37.03
CA ASP A 501 24.67 3.77 36.71
C ASP A 501 24.30 4.05 35.23
N ILE A 502 23.39 3.27 34.66
CA ILE A 502 22.91 3.49 33.29
C ILE A 502 22.31 4.88 33.17
N ALA A 503 22.90 5.71 32.29
CA ALA A 503 22.57 7.12 32.10
C ALA A 503 21.44 7.38 31.12
N VAL A 504 20.87 6.33 30.50
CA VAL A 504 19.85 6.44 29.44
C VAL A 504 18.63 5.58 29.76
N SER A 505 17.50 5.95 29.19
CA SER A 505 16.22 5.26 29.30
C SER A 505 15.69 4.85 27.92
N VAL A 506 14.79 3.88 27.89
CA VAL A 506 14.10 3.50 26.64
C VAL A 506 13.37 4.71 26.05
N GLY A 507 13.62 4.97 24.78
CA GLY A 507 13.07 6.11 24.04
C GLY A 507 14.03 7.27 23.87
N ASP A 508 15.13 7.34 24.63
CA ASP A 508 16.12 8.40 24.51
C ASP A 508 16.87 8.30 23.17
N SER A 509 17.14 9.45 22.57
CA SER A 509 18.08 9.56 21.45
C SER A 509 19.50 9.67 22.00
N VAL A 510 20.43 8.96 21.38
CA VAL A 510 21.85 9.00 21.72
C VAL A 510 22.67 9.38 20.49
N THR A 511 23.80 10.01 20.72
CA THR A 511 24.79 10.34 19.69
C THR A 511 26.03 9.47 19.81
N ALA A 512 26.75 9.28 18.70
CA ALA A 512 28.01 8.54 18.69
C ALA A 512 29.00 9.10 19.74
N GLY A 513 29.53 8.23 20.58
CA GLY A 513 30.41 8.61 21.69
C GLY A 513 29.70 9.12 22.95
N GLN A 514 28.37 9.15 22.98
CA GLN A 514 27.63 9.52 24.20
C GLN A 514 27.81 8.45 25.29
N PHE A 515 28.03 8.89 26.51
CA PHE A 515 28.13 8.00 27.69
C PHE A 515 26.80 7.26 27.94
N LEU A 516 26.89 5.95 28.12
CA LEU A 516 25.75 5.08 28.44
C LEU A 516 25.78 4.55 29.86
N SER A 517 26.94 4.11 30.33
CA SER A 517 27.17 3.50 31.65
C SER A 517 28.66 3.28 31.86
N HIS A 518 29.03 2.74 33.01
CA HIS A 518 30.32 2.09 33.20
C HIS A 518 30.24 0.57 33.04
N ALA A 519 31.36 -0.08 32.78
CA ALA A 519 31.48 -1.53 32.85
C ALA A 519 31.20 -2.02 34.27
N ALA A 520 30.55 -3.18 34.42
CA ALA A 520 30.32 -3.75 35.74
C ALA A 520 31.59 -4.30 36.37
N ASP A 521 31.67 -4.21 37.70
CA ASP A 521 32.66 -4.92 38.49
C ASP A 521 32.14 -6.34 38.78
N GLY A 522 32.68 -7.31 38.10
CA GLY A 522 32.17 -8.68 38.18
C GLY A 522 31.09 -8.95 37.12
N GLY A 523 30.18 -9.77 37.38
CA GLY A 523 29.22 -10.36 36.45
C GLY A 523 29.65 -11.78 36.12
N LEU A 524 29.00 -12.37 35.13
CA LEU A 524 29.24 -13.77 34.77
C LEU A 524 30.67 -14.07 34.30
N ASN A 525 31.39 -13.04 33.86
CA ASN A 525 32.78 -13.11 33.44
C ASN A 525 33.73 -12.55 34.50
N SER A 526 33.59 -12.99 35.73
CA SER A 526 34.39 -12.53 36.87
C SER A 526 35.92 -12.75 36.75
N SER A 527 36.38 -13.47 35.73
CA SER A 527 37.80 -13.60 35.39
C SER A 527 38.43 -12.29 34.93
N PHE A 528 37.63 -11.33 34.48
CA PHE A 528 38.04 -10.01 34.01
C PHE A 528 37.17 -8.95 34.69
N ASN A 529 37.67 -8.34 35.75
CA ASN A 529 36.98 -7.21 36.38
C ASN A 529 36.83 -6.05 35.41
N PHE A 530 35.68 -5.35 35.49
CA PHE A 530 35.42 -4.15 34.67
C PHE A 530 35.52 -4.34 33.13
N ASN A 531 35.01 -5.42 32.62
CA ASN A 531 34.81 -5.59 31.16
C ASN A 531 33.34 -5.35 30.77
N PHE A 532 33.12 -5.06 29.51
CA PHE A 532 31.81 -5.03 28.92
C PHE A 532 31.86 -5.62 27.51
N HIS A 533 30.70 -6.05 27.01
CA HIS A 533 30.60 -6.63 25.67
C HIS A 533 29.71 -5.77 24.80
N VAL A 534 30.09 -5.64 23.51
CA VAL A 534 29.30 -4.94 22.49
C VAL A 534 29.21 -5.78 21.24
N GLY A 535 27.99 -6.01 20.81
CA GLY A 535 27.71 -6.65 19.53
C GLY A 535 26.82 -5.79 18.66
N ALA A 536 26.70 -6.20 17.38
CA ALA A 536 25.82 -5.57 16.40
C ALA A 536 25.03 -6.62 15.64
N SER A 537 23.83 -6.28 15.20
CA SER A 537 23.00 -7.11 14.33
C SER A 537 22.18 -6.29 13.34
N VAL A 538 21.79 -6.93 12.23
CA VAL A 538 20.76 -6.42 11.34
C VAL A 538 19.61 -7.40 11.38
N TYR A 539 18.43 -6.97 11.85
CA TYR A 539 17.24 -7.82 12.07
C TYR A 539 17.54 -9.11 12.82
N GLY A 540 18.35 -9.02 13.88
CA GLY A 540 18.74 -10.14 14.70
C GLY A 540 19.82 -11.05 14.10
N VAL A 541 20.30 -10.81 12.88
CA VAL A 541 21.46 -11.48 12.32
C VAL A 541 22.71 -10.81 12.84
N PRO A 542 23.56 -11.48 13.65
CA PRO A 542 24.78 -10.89 14.20
C PRO A 542 25.78 -10.53 13.09
N VAL A 543 26.45 -9.37 13.25
CA VAL A 543 27.43 -8.82 12.32
C VAL A 543 28.67 -8.31 13.06
N GLU A 544 29.82 -8.26 12.36
CA GLU A 544 31.09 -7.88 12.96
C GLU A 544 31.20 -6.37 13.21
N LEU A 545 30.90 -5.92 14.44
CA LEU A 545 30.94 -4.50 14.83
C LEU A 545 32.30 -3.86 14.53
N GLN A 546 33.40 -4.61 14.71
CA GLN A 546 34.75 -4.09 14.47
C GLN A 546 34.91 -3.60 13.01
N LYS A 547 34.30 -4.28 12.04
CA LYS A 547 34.30 -3.85 10.63
C LYS A 547 33.52 -2.56 10.40
N LEU A 548 32.43 -2.37 11.12
CA LEU A 548 31.66 -1.11 11.10
C LEU A 548 32.47 0.07 11.65
N ILE A 549 33.28 -0.18 12.68
CA ILE A 549 34.21 0.82 13.27
C ILE A 549 35.36 1.14 12.32
N GLU A 550 35.99 0.12 11.72
CA GLU A 550 37.15 0.28 10.86
C GLU A 550 36.79 0.93 9.50
N ASN A 551 35.80 0.39 8.83
CA ASN A 551 35.51 0.69 7.42
C ASN A 551 34.25 1.53 7.25
N GLY A 552 33.31 1.48 8.19
CA GLY A 552 31.98 2.06 8.07
C GLY A 552 31.10 1.34 7.04
N LEU A 553 29.89 1.85 6.87
CA LEU A 553 28.95 1.48 5.83
C LEU A 553 28.68 2.70 4.96
N ILE A 554 29.09 2.67 3.70
CA ILE A 554 28.91 3.78 2.76
C ILE A 554 28.23 3.21 1.52
N ALA A 555 27.10 3.79 1.12
CA ALA A 555 26.46 3.47 -0.13
C ALA A 555 27.29 4.04 -1.29
N GLU A 556 27.49 3.26 -2.36
CA GLU A 556 28.04 3.81 -3.60
C GLU A 556 27.08 4.85 -4.16
N ASN A 557 27.55 6.08 -4.35
CA ASN A 557 26.84 7.10 -5.11
C ASN A 557 26.97 6.81 -6.60
N ARG A 558 25.96 6.19 -7.22
CA ARG A 558 25.89 6.07 -8.69
C ARG A 558 25.42 7.37 -9.40
N LEU A 559 25.43 8.50 -8.71
CA LEU A 559 25.14 9.81 -9.29
C LEU A 559 26.46 10.52 -9.65
N SER A 560 27.28 9.90 -10.48
CA SER A 560 28.42 10.56 -11.14
C SER A 560 28.56 10.08 -12.59
#